data_f3a0da94db83de820efd66ec800553c1
#
_entry.id   f3a0da94db83de820efd66ec800553c1
#
_cell.length_a   1.000
_cell.length_b   1.000
_cell.length_c   1.000
_cell.angle_alpha   90.00
_cell.angle_beta   90.00
_cell.angle_gamma   90.00
#
_symmetry.space_group_name_H-M   'P 1'
#
loop_
_entity.id
_entity.type
_entity.pdbx_description
1 polymer ?
#
loop_
_entity_poly.entity_id
_entity_poly.type
_entity_poly.pdbx_seq_one_letter_code
_entity_poly.pdbx_strand_id
1 'polypeptide(L)'
;MRRLTWCKVVLATSLVWVLLDVFLLLYFSECNKCDDKKDRSLLPALRAVISRAQEGPGEMGRAVLIPKEDQEKMRDLFKINQFNLMASDMIAFNRTLPDVRLEGCKTKVYQDDLPDTSVVIVFHNEAWSTLLRTIHSVLIRSPKKVLREIILVDDDSERDFLKKPLENYIKNLQVPVKIIRMEQRSGLIRARLRGAAASKGQVITFLDAHCECTVGWLEPLLARIKENRTAVVCPIIDVISDDTFEYMAGSDMTYGGFNWKLNFRWYPVPQREMDRRKGDRTISVRTPTMAGGLFSIDKDYFEEIGTYDAGMDIWGGENLEMSFRIWQCGGSLEIITCSHVGHVFRKATPYTFPGGTGHIINKNNRRLAEVWMDDFKDFFYIISPGVVKVDYGDVSTRRGLRERLKCNSFSWYLENIYPDSQIPRRYYLLGEIRNVATNQCLDNMGRKENEKVGIFNCHGMGGNQVFSYTADKEIRTDDLCLDVSRLNGPVVMLKCHHMRGNQLWEYDVQRLALRHVNSNQCLDEPSEEDKMVPTMKDCDGIRTQQWVLRNMTRSA
;
A
#
# COMPACT_ATOMS: atom_id res chain seq x y z
N MET A 1 16.19 52.76 -33.44
CA MET A 1 15.75 51.79 -34.47
C MET A 1 15.51 50.34 -33.95
N ARG A 2 16.18 49.85 -32.90
CA ARG A 2 15.97 48.48 -32.41
C ARG A 2 14.63 48.16 -31.71
N ARG A 3 13.97 49.15 -31.07
CA ARG A 3 12.66 48.92 -30.41
C ARG A 3 11.48 48.74 -31.35
N LEU A 4 11.49 49.37 -32.52
CA LEU A 4 10.42 49.23 -33.51
C LEU A 4 10.41 47.85 -34.21
N THR A 5 11.58 47.23 -34.35
CA THR A 5 11.71 45.91 -34.96
C THR A 5 11.16 44.81 -34.04
N TRP A 6 11.36 44.91 -32.72
CA TRP A 6 10.82 43.97 -31.75
C TRP A 6 9.27 44.05 -31.65
N CYS A 7 8.68 45.24 -31.67
CA CYS A 7 7.22 45.39 -31.69
C CYS A 7 6.58 44.76 -32.93
N LYS A 8 7.24 44.86 -34.10
CA LYS A 8 6.76 44.24 -35.34
C LYS A 8 6.85 42.71 -35.30
N VAL A 9 7.89 42.14 -34.67
CA VAL A 9 8.03 40.70 -34.51
C VAL A 9 6.99 40.15 -33.53
N VAL A 10 6.75 40.80 -32.42
CA VAL A 10 5.72 40.40 -31.44
C VAL A 10 4.31 40.50 -32.04
N LEU A 11 4.00 41.55 -32.78
CA LEU A 11 2.73 41.67 -33.47
C LEU A 11 2.54 40.61 -34.56
N ALA A 12 3.58 40.30 -35.33
CA ALA A 12 3.53 39.25 -36.36
C ALA A 12 3.33 37.86 -35.75
N THR A 13 4.03 37.54 -34.65
CA THR A 13 3.85 36.25 -33.96
C THR A 13 2.46 36.14 -33.32
N SER A 14 1.93 37.18 -32.71
CA SER A 14 0.57 37.19 -32.17
C SER A 14 -0.49 37.01 -33.25
N LEU A 15 -0.29 37.60 -34.43
CA LEU A 15 -1.21 37.45 -35.56
C LEU A 15 -1.21 36.01 -36.12
N VAL A 16 -0.05 35.35 -36.14
CA VAL A 16 0.07 33.94 -36.56
C VAL A 16 -0.68 33.02 -35.60
N TRP A 17 -0.57 33.25 -34.29
CA TRP A 17 -1.30 32.45 -33.29
C TRP A 17 -2.82 32.65 -33.40
N VAL A 18 -3.29 33.85 -33.56
CA VAL A 18 -4.73 34.13 -33.77
C VAL A 18 -5.25 33.47 -35.04
N LEU A 19 -4.48 33.50 -36.13
CA LEU A 19 -4.85 32.82 -37.39
C LEU A 19 -4.88 31.30 -37.24
N LEU A 20 -3.96 30.73 -36.45
CA LEU A 20 -3.95 29.31 -36.12
C LEU A 20 -5.18 28.90 -35.31
N ASP A 21 -5.56 29.69 -34.30
CA ASP A 21 -6.76 29.45 -33.50
C ASP A 21 -8.04 29.56 -34.33
N VAL A 22 -8.14 30.56 -35.21
CA VAL A 22 -9.27 30.70 -36.13
C VAL A 22 -9.31 29.53 -37.12
N PHE A 23 -8.17 29.09 -37.65
CA PHE A 23 -8.10 27.93 -38.54
C PHE A 23 -8.53 26.64 -37.85
N LEU A 24 -8.08 26.43 -36.61
CA LEU A 24 -8.49 25.28 -35.79
C LEU A 24 -10.02 25.33 -35.51
N LEU A 25 -10.55 26.49 -35.15
CA LEU A 25 -11.99 26.65 -34.93
C LEU A 25 -12.83 26.39 -36.20
N LEU A 26 -12.36 26.84 -37.36
CA LEU A 26 -13.00 26.55 -38.64
C LEU A 26 -12.88 25.07 -39.04
N TYR A 27 -11.72 24.46 -38.80
CA TYR A 27 -11.49 23.04 -39.09
C TYR A 27 -12.39 22.15 -38.24
N PHE A 28 -12.51 22.42 -36.94
CA PHE A 28 -13.43 21.67 -36.06
C PHE A 28 -14.92 22.02 -36.33
N SER A 29 -15.21 23.18 -36.85
CA SER A 29 -16.57 23.53 -37.28
C SER A 29 -17.00 22.80 -38.56
N GLU A 30 -16.08 22.56 -39.50
CA GLU A 30 -16.39 21.77 -40.70
C GLU A 30 -16.45 20.25 -40.44
N CYS A 31 -15.67 19.73 -39.50
CA CYS A 31 -15.78 18.31 -39.10
C CYS A 31 -17.14 17.97 -38.46
N ASN A 32 -17.82 18.93 -37.85
CA ASN A 32 -19.16 18.71 -37.30
C ASN A 32 -20.31 18.73 -38.35
N LYS A 33 -20.01 18.99 -39.62
CA LYS A 33 -21.02 19.04 -40.70
C LYS A 33 -21.02 17.80 -41.61
N CYS A 34 -20.09 16.85 -41.44
CA CYS A 34 -19.95 15.72 -42.37
C CYS A 34 -20.67 14.40 -41.96
N ASP A 35 -21.39 14.34 -40.85
CA ASP A 35 -21.99 13.08 -40.36
C ASP A 35 -23.52 13.07 -40.20
N ASP A 36 -24.25 13.78 -41.06
CA ASP A 36 -25.73 13.80 -41.01
C ASP A 36 -26.42 13.25 -42.26
N LYS A 37 -25.98 12.15 -42.84
CA LYS A 37 -26.80 11.41 -43.82
C LYS A 37 -26.34 9.95 -44.00
N LYS A 38 -26.65 9.04 -43.07
CA LYS A 38 -27.02 7.62 -43.27
C LYS A 38 -26.96 6.91 -41.92
N ASP A 39 -28.06 6.66 -41.35
CA ASP A 39 -28.52 5.58 -40.49
C ASP A 39 -29.58 6.09 -39.48
N ARG A 40 -30.77 6.30 -40.04
CA ARG A 40 -31.93 6.68 -39.22
C ARG A 40 -32.85 5.46 -39.01
N SER A 41 -32.46 4.41 -38.28
CA SER A 41 -33.46 3.47 -37.78
C SER A 41 -33.14 2.66 -36.53
N LEU A 42 -31.88 2.62 -36.05
CA LEU A 42 -31.55 1.81 -34.85
C LEU A 42 -30.82 2.57 -33.75
N LEU A 43 -30.32 3.77 -34.00
CA LEU A 43 -29.49 4.57 -33.08
C LEU A 43 -30.20 5.26 -31.92
N PRO A 44 -31.50 5.70 -32.00
CA PRO A 44 -32.13 6.38 -30.87
C PRO A 44 -32.42 5.44 -29.70
N ALA A 45 -32.81 4.19 -29.98
CA ALA A 45 -33.10 3.21 -28.92
C ALA A 45 -31.81 2.72 -28.24
N LEU A 46 -30.73 2.48 -29.00
CA LEU A 46 -29.43 2.11 -28.44
C LEU A 46 -28.78 3.29 -27.68
N ARG A 47 -28.85 4.50 -28.20
CA ARG A 47 -28.37 5.69 -27.47
C ARG A 47 -29.21 5.98 -26.21
N ALA A 48 -30.52 5.78 -26.24
CA ALA A 48 -31.38 5.92 -25.06
C ALA A 48 -31.14 4.82 -24.02
N VAL A 49 -30.79 3.60 -24.44
CA VAL A 49 -30.38 2.52 -23.53
C VAL A 49 -28.98 2.78 -22.96
N ILE A 50 -28.04 3.24 -23.79
CA ILE A 50 -26.69 3.60 -23.34
C ILE A 50 -26.71 4.87 -22.46
N SER A 51 -27.52 5.87 -22.79
CA SER A 51 -27.62 7.08 -21.95
C SER A 51 -28.35 6.82 -20.64
N ARG A 52 -29.36 5.93 -20.61
CA ARG A 52 -30.03 5.54 -19.35
C ARG A 52 -29.13 4.71 -18.43
N ALA A 53 -28.20 3.94 -18.98
CA ALA A 53 -27.20 3.21 -18.18
C ALA A 53 -26.11 4.12 -17.56
N GLN A 54 -26.05 5.41 -17.94
CA GLN A 54 -25.07 6.38 -17.44
C GLN A 54 -25.66 7.44 -16.48
N GLU A 55 -26.93 7.34 -16.10
CA GLU A 55 -27.67 8.34 -15.34
C GLU A 55 -28.02 7.92 -13.90
N GLY A 56 -27.11 7.30 -13.18
CA GLY A 56 -27.31 6.97 -11.76
C GLY A 56 -26.28 7.64 -10.85
N PRO A 57 -26.55 7.79 -9.55
CA PRO A 57 -25.54 8.19 -8.59
C PRO A 57 -24.32 7.26 -8.66
N GLY A 58 -23.14 7.82 -8.78
CA GLY A 58 -21.89 7.08 -8.80
C GLY A 58 -21.59 6.30 -10.10
N GLU A 59 -22.43 6.38 -11.13
CA GLU A 59 -22.16 5.74 -12.43
C GLU A 59 -20.85 6.22 -13.04
N MET A 60 -20.11 5.32 -13.72
CA MET A 60 -18.77 5.55 -14.22
C MET A 60 -17.79 6.00 -13.13
N GLY A 61 -18.03 5.58 -11.88
CA GLY A 61 -17.16 5.90 -10.76
C GLY A 61 -17.21 7.35 -10.29
N ARG A 62 -18.20 8.14 -10.72
CA ARG A 62 -18.32 9.55 -10.33
C ARG A 62 -18.64 9.72 -8.86
N ALA A 63 -18.18 10.83 -8.27
CA ALA A 63 -18.48 11.20 -6.90
C ALA A 63 -19.99 11.37 -6.66
N VAL A 64 -20.47 10.87 -5.53
CA VAL A 64 -21.83 11.12 -5.02
C VAL A 64 -21.75 12.21 -3.96
N LEU A 65 -22.41 13.35 -4.23
CA LEU A 65 -22.43 14.48 -3.31
C LEU A 65 -23.75 14.49 -2.55
N ILE A 66 -23.65 14.57 -1.23
CA ILE A 66 -24.82 14.63 -0.35
C ILE A 66 -25.29 16.09 -0.21
N PRO A 67 -26.60 16.38 -0.39
CA PRO A 67 -27.16 17.71 -0.21
C PRO A 67 -26.89 18.29 1.18
N LYS A 68 -26.88 19.62 1.28
CA LYS A 68 -26.55 20.31 2.55
C LYS A 68 -27.51 19.96 3.68
N GLU A 69 -28.78 19.80 3.38
CA GLU A 69 -29.85 19.40 4.31
C GLU A 69 -29.63 18.02 4.94
N ASP A 70 -28.96 17.11 4.24
CA ASP A 70 -28.71 15.74 4.69
C ASP A 70 -27.34 15.52 5.34
N GLN A 71 -26.50 16.55 5.44
CA GLN A 71 -25.11 16.44 5.93
C GLN A 71 -25.02 15.97 7.39
N GLU A 72 -25.97 16.31 8.24
CA GLU A 72 -26.00 15.84 9.64
C GLU A 72 -26.29 14.36 9.70
N LYS A 73 -27.32 13.90 8.99
CA LYS A 73 -27.66 12.47 8.87
C LYS A 73 -26.52 11.67 8.25
N MET A 74 -25.88 12.20 7.22
CA MET A 74 -24.73 11.57 6.59
C MET A 74 -23.60 11.36 7.60
N ARG A 75 -23.26 12.37 8.43
CA ARG A 75 -22.23 12.25 9.46
C ARG A 75 -22.53 11.17 10.51
N ASP A 76 -23.79 11.00 10.88
CA ASP A 76 -24.18 9.94 11.82
C ASP A 76 -24.10 8.56 11.19
N LEU A 77 -24.54 8.40 9.94
CA LEU A 77 -24.42 7.17 9.19
C LEU A 77 -22.95 6.80 8.88
N PHE A 78 -22.08 7.80 8.69
CA PHE A 78 -20.65 7.60 8.46
C PHE A 78 -19.97 6.85 9.62
N LYS A 79 -20.37 7.11 10.85
CA LYS A 79 -19.79 6.48 12.06
C LYS A 79 -19.99 4.96 12.10
N ILE A 80 -21.02 4.45 11.42
CA ILE A 80 -21.41 3.04 11.46
C ILE A 80 -20.33 2.13 10.84
N ASN A 81 -19.84 2.50 9.66
CA ASN A 81 -18.85 1.72 8.91
C ASN A 81 -17.58 2.52 8.55
N GLN A 82 -17.44 3.75 9.07
CA GLN A 82 -16.33 4.68 8.78
C GLN A 82 -16.20 5.02 7.28
N PHE A 83 -17.33 5.11 6.60
CA PHE A 83 -17.49 5.67 5.27
C PHE A 83 -18.90 6.25 5.09
N ASN A 84 -19.12 7.01 4.03
CA ASN A 84 -20.40 7.63 3.68
C ASN A 84 -21.43 6.57 3.26
N LEU A 85 -22.12 5.98 4.23
CA LEU A 85 -23.13 4.96 4.01
C LEU A 85 -24.30 5.48 3.16
N MET A 86 -24.67 6.75 3.32
CA MET A 86 -25.73 7.38 2.54
C MET A 86 -25.36 7.39 1.04
N ALA A 87 -24.16 7.81 0.69
CA ALA A 87 -23.66 7.75 -0.68
C ALA A 87 -23.62 6.30 -1.20
N SER A 88 -23.12 5.36 -0.39
CA SER A 88 -23.09 3.94 -0.77
C SER A 88 -24.48 3.38 -1.09
N ASP A 89 -25.49 3.72 -0.29
CA ASP A 89 -26.85 3.21 -0.46
C ASP A 89 -27.57 3.83 -1.69
N MET A 90 -27.13 5.00 -2.16
CA MET A 90 -27.62 5.62 -3.39
C MET A 90 -27.07 4.97 -4.66
N ILE A 91 -25.93 4.29 -4.58
CA ILE A 91 -25.23 3.71 -5.72
C ILE A 91 -25.77 2.32 -6.04
N ALA A 92 -26.04 2.04 -7.31
CA ALA A 92 -26.47 0.74 -7.77
C ALA A 92 -25.41 -0.36 -7.48
N PHE A 93 -25.86 -1.57 -7.15
CA PHE A 93 -24.95 -2.69 -6.87
C PHE A 93 -24.11 -3.09 -8.10
N ASN A 94 -24.62 -2.81 -9.29
CA ASN A 94 -23.98 -3.13 -10.57
C ASN A 94 -23.54 -1.88 -11.34
N ARG A 95 -23.23 -0.78 -10.61
CA ARG A 95 -22.78 0.46 -11.27
C ARG A 95 -21.64 0.19 -12.26
N THR A 96 -21.60 0.96 -13.32
CA THR A 96 -20.47 0.93 -14.25
C THR A 96 -19.25 1.64 -13.67
N LEU A 97 -18.06 1.19 -14.04
CA LEU A 97 -16.79 1.78 -13.65
C LEU A 97 -15.99 2.18 -14.89
N PRO A 98 -15.11 3.18 -14.80
CA PRO A 98 -14.21 3.51 -15.89
C PRO A 98 -13.22 2.35 -16.12
N ASP A 99 -12.83 2.12 -17.36
CA ASP A 99 -11.71 1.23 -17.67
C ASP A 99 -10.40 1.99 -17.49
N VAL A 100 -9.79 1.82 -16.33
CA VAL A 100 -8.56 2.51 -15.92
C VAL A 100 -7.27 1.80 -16.32
N ARG A 101 -7.39 0.66 -17.04
CA ARG A 101 -6.24 -0.12 -17.49
C ARG A 101 -5.39 0.66 -18.50
N LEU A 102 -4.08 0.39 -18.49
CA LEU A 102 -3.17 0.85 -19.55
C LEU A 102 -3.65 0.36 -20.93
N GLU A 103 -3.45 1.14 -21.97
CA GLU A 103 -3.89 0.78 -23.33
C GLU A 103 -3.35 -0.59 -23.79
N GLY A 104 -2.08 -0.89 -23.47
CA GLY A 104 -1.51 -2.20 -23.77
C GLY A 104 -2.18 -3.37 -23.05
N CYS A 105 -2.85 -3.12 -21.92
CA CYS A 105 -3.61 -4.14 -21.20
C CYS A 105 -4.98 -4.42 -21.81
N LYS A 106 -5.61 -3.42 -22.42
CA LYS A 106 -6.96 -3.54 -23.03
C LYS A 106 -6.96 -4.46 -24.24
N THR A 107 -5.83 -4.57 -24.92
CA THR A 107 -5.66 -5.40 -26.13
C THR A 107 -5.07 -6.78 -25.84
N LYS A 108 -4.66 -7.07 -24.59
CA LYS A 108 -4.14 -8.38 -24.22
C LYS A 108 -5.24 -9.45 -24.29
N VAL A 109 -4.91 -10.56 -24.97
CA VAL A 109 -5.75 -11.74 -25.04
C VAL A 109 -5.17 -12.81 -24.12
N TYR A 110 -5.99 -13.38 -23.27
CA TYR A 110 -5.61 -14.45 -22.36
C TYR A 110 -6.09 -15.81 -22.89
N GLN A 111 -5.39 -16.87 -22.48
CA GLN A 111 -5.71 -18.23 -22.89
C GLN A 111 -7.12 -18.65 -22.41
N ASP A 112 -7.75 -19.53 -23.18
CA ASP A 112 -9.11 -19.99 -22.86
C ASP A 112 -9.20 -20.99 -21.71
N ASP A 113 -8.10 -21.69 -21.42
CA ASP A 113 -7.98 -22.76 -20.43
C ASP A 113 -7.31 -22.29 -19.12
N LEU A 114 -7.69 -21.10 -18.65
CA LEU A 114 -7.26 -20.58 -17.36
C LEU A 114 -7.78 -21.46 -16.19
N PRO A 115 -7.02 -21.57 -15.07
CA PRO A 115 -7.53 -22.23 -13.88
C PRO A 115 -8.77 -21.51 -13.33
N ASP A 116 -9.66 -22.26 -12.72
CA ASP A 116 -10.82 -21.67 -12.05
C ASP A 116 -10.48 -21.18 -10.65
N THR A 117 -11.29 -20.28 -10.12
CA THR A 117 -11.07 -19.70 -8.80
C THR A 117 -12.31 -19.72 -7.93
N SER A 118 -12.10 -19.94 -6.63
CA SER A 118 -13.06 -19.61 -5.56
C SER A 118 -12.71 -18.22 -5.02
N VAL A 119 -13.66 -17.29 -5.06
CA VAL A 119 -13.50 -15.97 -4.50
C VAL A 119 -13.97 -15.99 -3.04
N VAL A 120 -13.06 -15.70 -2.11
CA VAL A 120 -13.32 -15.70 -0.66
C VAL A 120 -13.44 -14.26 -0.17
N ILE A 121 -14.59 -13.93 0.39
CA ILE A 121 -14.91 -12.60 0.93
C ILE A 121 -15.28 -12.76 2.41
N VAL A 122 -14.47 -12.17 3.29
CA VAL A 122 -14.74 -12.14 4.74
C VAL A 122 -15.42 -10.84 5.09
N PHE A 123 -16.44 -10.90 5.93
CA PHE A 123 -17.11 -9.71 6.43
C PHE A 123 -17.48 -9.84 7.92
N HIS A 124 -17.53 -8.72 8.60
CA HIS A 124 -18.04 -8.54 9.96
C HIS A 124 -18.76 -7.21 10.03
N ASN A 125 -20.05 -7.24 10.30
CA ASN A 125 -20.88 -6.03 10.38
C ASN A 125 -20.74 -5.08 9.16
N GLU A 126 -20.51 -5.63 7.96
CA GLU A 126 -20.38 -4.84 6.75
C GLU A 126 -21.72 -4.21 6.35
N ALA A 127 -21.67 -3.09 5.63
CA ALA A 127 -22.85 -2.46 5.08
C ALA A 127 -23.45 -3.32 3.95
N TRP A 128 -24.76 -3.38 3.89
CA TRP A 128 -25.49 -4.13 2.86
C TRP A 128 -25.09 -3.72 1.44
N SER A 129 -25.07 -2.41 1.18
CA SER A 129 -24.77 -1.88 -0.15
C SER A 129 -23.36 -2.17 -0.62
N THR A 130 -22.34 -2.04 0.23
CA THR A 130 -20.94 -2.35 -0.12
C THR A 130 -20.72 -3.84 -0.32
N LEU A 131 -21.26 -4.70 0.55
CA LEU A 131 -21.15 -6.15 0.41
C LEU A 131 -21.79 -6.64 -0.89
N LEU A 132 -23.01 -6.21 -1.19
CA LEU A 132 -23.68 -6.60 -2.44
C LEU A 132 -22.98 -6.04 -3.67
N ARG A 133 -22.46 -4.80 -3.62
CA ARG A 133 -21.71 -4.24 -4.74
C ARG A 133 -20.41 -5.02 -4.97
N THR A 134 -19.73 -5.47 -3.92
CA THR A 134 -18.59 -6.38 -4.04
C THR A 134 -18.98 -7.67 -4.76
N ILE A 135 -20.03 -8.35 -4.30
CA ILE A 135 -20.51 -9.60 -4.90
C ILE A 135 -20.89 -9.39 -6.37
N HIS A 136 -21.70 -8.37 -6.67
CA HIS A 136 -22.12 -8.08 -8.04
C HIS A 136 -20.97 -7.72 -8.95
N SER A 137 -19.98 -6.97 -8.47
CA SER A 137 -18.79 -6.63 -9.27
C SER A 137 -18.00 -7.87 -9.69
N VAL A 138 -17.89 -8.87 -8.80
CA VAL A 138 -17.30 -10.18 -9.12
C VAL A 138 -18.13 -10.92 -10.17
N LEU A 139 -19.45 -11.01 -9.95
CA LEU A 139 -20.35 -11.78 -10.82
C LEU A 139 -20.37 -11.25 -12.26
N ILE A 140 -20.46 -9.93 -12.43
CA ILE A 140 -20.65 -9.32 -13.77
C ILE A 140 -19.35 -9.07 -14.53
N ARG A 141 -18.19 -9.04 -13.83
CA ARG A 141 -16.89 -8.73 -14.44
C ARG A 141 -15.90 -9.89 -14.45
N SER A 142 -16.37 -11.09 -14.06
CA SER A 142 -15.57 -12.31 -14.13
C SER A 142 -16.15 -13.26 -15.18
N PRO A 143 -15.31 -13.87 -16.05
CA PRO A 143 -15.78 -14.89 -16.99
C PRO A 143 -16.37 -16.08 -16.25
N LYS A 144 -17.58 -16.50 -16.63
CA LYS A 144 -18.33 -17.56 -15.93
C LYS A 144 -17.56 -18.89 -15.87
N LYS A 145 -16.75 -19.20 -16.88
CA LYS A 145 -15.98 -20.45 -16.96
C LYS A 145 -14.86 -20.57 -15.94
N VAL A 146 -14.34 -19.45 -15.42
CA VAL A 146 -13.24 -19.41 -14.45
C VAL A 146 -13.69 -19.01 -13.05
N LEU A 147 -14.89 -18.49 -12.87
CA LEU A 147 -15.46 -18.21 -11.55
C LEU A 147 -16.23 -19.44 -11.03
N ARG A 148 -15.55 -20.24 -10.20
CA ARG A 148 -16.09 -21.49 -9.65
C ARG A 148 -17.23 -21.25 -8.66
N GLU A 149 -17.02 -20.35 -7.72
CA GLU A 149 -17.94 -20.02 -6.62
C GLU A 149 -17.52 -18.74 -5.92
N ILE A 150 -18.43 -18.17 -5.15
CA ILE A 150 -18.12 -17.12 -4.15
C ILE A 150 -18.39 -17.70 -2.77
N ILE A 151 -17.42 -17.55 -1.86
CA ILE A 151 -17.53 -17.98 -0.47
C ILE A 151 -17.55 -16.74 0.40
N LEU A 152 -18.68 -16.48 1.02
CA LEU A 152 -18.86 -15.43 2.02
C LEU A 152 -18.58 -16.04 3.39
N VAL A 153 -17.64 -15.46 4.14
CA VAL A 153 -17.34 -15.88 5.51
C VAL A 153 -17.78 -14.78 6.45
N ASP A 154 -18.82 -15.04 7.21
CA ASP A 154 -19.34 -14.14 8.23
C ASP A 154 -18.61 -14.37 9.55
N ASP A 155 -17.81 -13.40 9.95
CA ASP A 155 -17.08 -13.44 11.20
C ASP A 155 -17.93 -12.89 12.37
N ASP A 156 -19.03 -13.60 12.66
CA ASP A 156 -19.96 -13.33 13.75
C ASP A 156 -20.58 -11.92 13.68
N SER A 157 -21.24 -11.61 12.54
CA SER A 157 -21.96 -10.34 12.38
C SER A 157 -23.24 -10.33 13.22
N GLU A 158 -23.50 -9.19 13.86
CA GLU A 158 -24.65 -8.98 14.74
C GLU A 158 -25.88 -8.44 13.98
N ARG A 159 -25.65 -7.80 12.82
CA ARG A 159 -26.71 -7.10 12.06
C ARG A 159 -27.66 -8.05 11.39
N ASP A 160 -28.96 -7.89 11.65
CA ASP A 160 -30.01 -8.80 11.17
C ASP A 160 -30.11 -8.92 9.65
N PHE A 161 -29.83 -7.83 8.92
CA PHE A 161 -29.85 -7.85 7.46
C PHE A 161 -28.76 -8.74 6.84
N LEU A 162 -27.67 -9.03 7.56
CA LEU A 162 -26.60 -9.94 7.14
C LEU A 162 -26.92 -11.42 7.42
N LYS A 163 -28.03 -11.71 8.07
CA LYS A 163 -28.49 -13.07 8.41
C LYS A 163 -29.44 -13.62 7.35
N LYS A 164 -30.67 -13.88 7.69
CA LYS A 164 -31.70 -14.44 6.77
C LYS A 164 -31.88 -13.63 5.48
N PRO A 165 -31.95 -12.29 5.49
CA PRO A 165 -32.05 -11.52 4.26
C PRO A 165 -30.92 -11.80 3.27
N LEU A 166 -29.66 -11.88 3.74
CA LEU A 166 -28.53 -12.21 2.89
C LEU A 166 -28.60 -13.65 2.35
N GLU A 167 -28.96 -14.61 3.20
CA GLU A 167 -29.15 -16.00 2.79
C GLU A 167 -30.20 -16.14 1.67
N ASN A 168 -31.31 -15.39 1.77
CA ASN A 168 -32.35 -15.39 0.76
C ASN A 168 -31.91 -14.71 -0.54
N TYR A 169 -31.15 -13.62 -0.41
CA TYR A 169 -30.64 -12.87 -1.56
C TYR A 169 -29.74 -13.73 -2.45
N ILE A 170 -28.76 -14.39 -1.86
CA ILE A 170 -27.73 -15.14 -2.61
C ILE A 170 -28.28 -16.36 -3.35
N LYS A 171 -29.41 -16.91 -2.93
CA LYS A 171 -30.06 -18.07 -3.60
C LYS A 171 -30.42 -17.80 -5.05
N ASN A 172 -30.65 -16.54 -5.43
CA ASN A 172 -31.07 -16.12 -6.76
C ASN A 172 -29.91 -15.70 -7.67
N LEU A 173 -28.68 -15.83 -7.21
CA LEU A 173 -27.49 -15.45 -7.97
C LEU A 173 -27.08 -16.54 -8.97
N GLN A 174 -26.50 -16.13 -10.10
CA GLN A 174 -26.21 -17.04 -11.24
C GLN A 174 -25.02 -17.98 -11.02
N VAL A 175 -24.15 -17.69 -10.04
CA VAL A 175 -22.98 -18.49 -9.67
C VAL A 175 -23.22 -19.02 -8.25
N PRO A 176 -22.73 -20.21 -7.90
CA PRO A 176 -22.86 -20.72 -6.53
C PRO A 176 -22.22 -19.75 -5.53
N VAL A 177 -23.05 -19.23 -4.62
CA VAL A 177 -22.60 -18.41 -3.49
C VAL A 177 -22.99 -19.11 -2.21
N LYS A 178 -22.03 -19.35 -1.34
CA LYS A 178 -22.29 -19.96 -0.03
C LYS A 178 -21.83 -19.05 1.10
N ILE A 179 -22.54 -19.11 2.22
CA ILE A 179 -22.18 -18.41 3.46
C ILE A 179 -21.67 -19.43 4.46
N ILE A 180 -20.51 -19.15 5.03
CA ILE A 180 -19.95 -19.84 6.20
C ILE A 180 -20.04 -18.89 7.37
N ARG A 181 -20.67 -19.31 8.46
CA ARG A 181 -20.79 -18.52 9.68
C ARG A 181 -19.76 -19.00 10.70
N MET A 182 -18.96 -18.08 11.21
CA MET A 182 -18.10 -18.35 12.36
C MET A 182 -18.95 -18.39 13.64
N GLU A 183 -18.63 -19.29 14.55
CA GLU A 183 -19.37 -19.46 15.80
C GLU A 183 -19.16 -18.30 16.79
N GLN A 184 -18.04 -17.60 16.62
CA GLN A 184 -17.65 -16.44 17.42
C GLN A 184 -16.72 -15.54 16.61
N ARG A 185 -16.58 -14.30 17.03
CA ARG A 185 -15.65 -13.34 16.46
C ARG A 185 -14.22 -13.89 16.48
N SER A 186 -13.68 -14.23 15.32
CA SER A 186 -12.38 -14.91 15.16
C SER A 186 -11.33 -14.06 14.42
N GLY A 187 -11.76 -13.02 13.73
CA GLY A 187 -10.94 -12.11 12.95
C GLY A 187 -10.68 -12.58 11.51
N LEU A 188 -10.14 -11.65 10.72
CA LEU A 188 -9.91 -11.82 9.28
C LEU A 188 -9.09 -13.08 8.96
N ILE A 189 -8.01 -13.31 9.71
CA ILE A 189 -7.04 -14.38 9.44
C ILE A 189 -7.69 -15.75 9.54
N ARG A 190 -8.37 -16.03 10.65
CA ARG A 190 -9.07 -17.31 10.87
C ARG A 190 -10.28 -17.48 9.96
N ALA A 191 -11.00 -16.39 9.68
CA ALA A 191 -12.11 -16.41 8.73
C ALA A 191 -11.63 -16.73 7.31
N ARG A 192 -10.50 -16.16 6.86
CA ARG A 192 -9.89 -16.50 5.57
C ARG A 192 -9.42 -17.95 5.51
N LEU A 193 -8.82 -18.48 6.58
CA LEU A 193 -8.49 -19.91 6.67
C LEU A 193 -9.73 -20.78 6.49
N ARG A 194 -10.85 -20.43 7.12
CA ARG A 194 -12.11 -21.16 7.00
C ARG A 194 -12.65 -21.13 5.58
N GLY A 195 -12.61 -19.97 4.93
CA GLY A 195 -13.00 -19.79 3.52
C GLY A 195 -12.12 -20.58 2.56
N ALA A 196 -10.80 -20.52 2.76
CA ALA A 196 -9.82 -21.25 1.95
C ALA A 196 -10.03 -22.76 2.04
N ALA A 197 -10.22 -23.32 3.24
CA ALA A 197 -10.48 -24.74 3.45
C ALA A 197 -11.76 -25.22 2.74
N ALA A 198 -12.74 -24.35 2.56
CA ALA A 198 -14.01 -24.68 1.87
C ALA A 198 -13.96 -24.43 0.35
N SER A 199 -12.87 -23.87 -0.17
CA SER A 199 -12.70 -23.53 -1.58
C SER A 199 -12.56 -24.77 -2.45
N LYS A 200 -13.20 -24.75 -3.63
CA LYS A 200 -13.18 -25.85 -4.63
C LYS A 200 -12.43 -25.48 -5.89
N GLY A 201 -12.15 -24.21 -6.11
CA GLY A 201 -11.36 -23.73 -7.25
C GLY A 201 -9.89 -24.12 -7.14
N GLN A 202 -9.22 -24.20 -8.28
CA GLN A 202 -7.77 -24.43 -8.35
C GLN A 202 -6.99 -23.25 -7.76
N VAL A 203 -7.57 -22.06 -7.84
CA VAL A 203 -7.04 -20.80 -7.30
C VAL A 203 -7.97 -20.29 -6.21
N ILE A 204 -7.41 -19.72 -5.15
CA ILE A 204 -8.15 -18.96 -4.16
C ILE A 204 -7.87 -17.49 -4.43
N THR A 205 -8.95 -16.70 -4.59
CA THR A 205 -8.87 -15.24 -4.70
C THR A 205 -9.52 -14.60 -3.48
N PHE A 206 -8.73 -13.90 -2.68
CA PHE A 206 -9.22 -13.18 -1.51
C PHE A 206 -9.57 -11.75 -1.89
N LEU A 207 -10.74 -11.30 -1.45
CA LEU A 207 -11.20 -9.91 -1.56
C LEU A 207 -11.77 -9.45 -0.22
N ASP A 208 -11.64 -8.15 0.06
CA ASP A 208 -12.36 -7.53 1.16
C ASP A 208 -13.83 -7.28 0.79
N ALA A 209 -14.69 -7.10 1.79
CA ALA A 209 -16.14 -7.00 1.60
C ALA A 209 -16.63 -5.62 1.09
N HIS A 210 -15.73 -4.74 0.75
CA HIS A 210 -15.97 -3.37 0.26
C HIS A 210 -15.08 -3.05 -0.95
N CYS A 211 -15.05 -4.00 -1.90
CA CYS A 211 -14.30 -3.91 -3.16
C CYS A 211 -15.24 -3.79 -4.36
N GLU A 212 -14.74 -3.25 -5.45
CA GLU A 212 -15.39 -3.26 -6.75
C GLU A 212 -14.39 -3.69 -7.84
N CYS A 213 -14.61 -4.88 -8.42
CA CYS A 213 -13.79 -5.39 -9.51
C CYS A 213 -14.07 -4.60 -10.80
N THR A 214 -13.05 -4.40 -11.64
CA THR A 214 -13.19 -3.75 -12.95
C THR A 214 -13.25 -4.78 -14.08
N VAL A 215 -13.48 -4.31 -15.31
CA VAL A 215 -13.47 -5.16 -16.51
C VAL A 215 -12.07 -5.76 -16.69
N GLY A 216 -12.02 -7.08 -16.92
CA GLY A 216 -10.75 -7.79 -17.18
C GLY A 216 -9.82 -7.90 -15.97
N TRP A 217 -10.35 -7.83 -14.74
CA TRP A 217 -9.55 -7.90 -13.52
C TRP A 217 -8.98 -9.29 -13.22
N LEU A 218 -9.73 -10.34 -13.54
CA LEU A 218 -9.46 -11.71 -13.07
C LEU A 218 -8.52 -12.48 -13.99
N GLU A 219 -8.70 -12.36 -15.31
CA GLU A 219 -7.96 -13.14 -16.30
C GLU A 219 -6.44 -12.96 -16.20
N PRO A 220 -5.90 -11.74 -16.03
CA PRO A 220 -4.45 -11.56 -15.92
C PRO A 220 -3.87 -12.18 -14.64
N LEU A 221 -4.63 -12.23 -13.54
CA LEU A 221 -4.23 -12.90 -12.30
C LEU A 221 -4.12 -14.41 -12.51
N LEU A 222 -5.16 -15.02 -13.06
CA LEU A 222 -5.20 -16.47 -13.32
C LEU A 222 -4.18 -16.90 -14.38
N ALA A 223 -3.96 -16.09 -15.40
CA ALA A 223 -2.95 -16.36 -16.43
C ALA A 223 -1.54 -16.41 -15.82
N ARG A 224 -1.21 -15.49 -14.91
CA ARG A 224 0.10 -15.47 -14.26
C ARG A 224 0.31 -16.69 -13.34
N ILE A 225 -0.73 -17.11 -12.63
CA ILE A 225 -0.68 -18.34 -11.80
C ILE A 225 -0.51 -19.58 -12.69
N LYS A 226 -1.18 -19.63 -13.84
CA LYS A 226 -0.99 -20.72 -14.81
C LYS A 226 0.44 -20.80 -15.34
N GLU A 227 1.06 -19.66 -15.62
CA GLU A 227 2.47 -19.60 -16.03
C GLU A 227 3.42 -20.05 -14.93
N ASN A 228 3.14 -19.67 -13.70
CA ASN A 228 3.94 -20.02 -12.53
C ASN A 228 3.04 -20.23 -11.30
N ARG A 229 2.83 -21.48 -10.92
CA ARG A 229 1.98 -21.88 -9.80
C ARG A 229 2.42 -21.27 -8.46
N THR A 230 3.71 -20.96 -8.31
CA THR A 230 4.25 -20.37 -7.07
C THR A 230 4.24 -18.84 -7.07
N ALA A 231 3.65 -18.21 -8.08
CA ALA A 231 3.40 -16.78 -8.10
C ALA A 231 2.12 -16.45 -7.31
N VAL A 232 2.26 -15.59 -6.31
CA VAL A 232 1.14 -14.97 -5.60
C VAL A 232 0.93 -13.59 -6.21
N VAL A 233 -0.28 -13.31 -6.67
CA VAL A 233 -0.55 -12.18 -7.54
C VAL A 233 -1.62 -11.26 -6.96
N CYS A 234 -1.35 -9.96 -7.00
CA CYS A 234 -2.24 -8.91 -6.53
C CYS A 234 -2.69 -8.03 -7.70
N PRO A 235 -3.94 -7.55 -7.73
CA PRO A 235 -4.32 -6.47 -8.63
C PRO A 235 -3.69 -5.14 -8.18
N ILE A 236 -3.68 -4.15 -9.08
CA ILE A 236 -3.57 -2.77 -8.63
C ILE A 236 -4.81 -2.46 -7.79
N ILE A 237 -4.59 -1.91 -6.61
CA ILE A 237 -5.69 -1.51 -5.71
C ILE A 237 -6.04 -0.06 -6.03
N ASP A 238 -7.17 0.13 -6.71
CA ASP A 238 -7.72 1.45 -6.98
C ASP A 238 -8.42 2.00 -5.73
N VAL A 239 -8.54 3.30 -5.64
CA VAL A 239 -9.13 3.97 -4.47
C VAL A 239 -10.60 4.26 -4.72
N ILE A 240 -11.46 3.81 -3.81
CA ILE A 240 -12.83 4.28 -3.69
C ILE A 240 -12.88 5.20 -2.47
N SER A 241 -13.27 6.47 -2.69
CA SER A 241 -13.34 7.47 -1.63
C SER A 241 -14.30 7.06 -0.52
N ASP A 242 -13.88 7.14 0.73
CA ASP A 242 -14.73 6.92 1.91
C ASP A 242 -15.82 7.99 2.08
N ASP A 243 -15.65 9.15 1.45
CA ASP A 243 -16.54 10.30 1.55
C ASP A 243 -17.56 10.37 0.40
N THR A 244 -17.12 10.22 -0.83
CA THR A 244 -17.97 10.40 -2.03
C THR A 244 -18.20 9.14 -2.86
N PHE A 245 -17.55 8.02 -2.54
CA PHE A 245 -17.51 6.79 -3.34
C PHE A 245 -17.02 7.00 -4.78
N GLU A 246 -16.27 8.11 -5.01
CA GLU A 246 -15.56 8.33 -6.28
C GLU A 246 -14.52 7.23 -6.49
N TYR A 247 -14.47 6.71 -7.72
CA TYR A 247 -13.49 5.70 -8.13
C TYR A 247 -12.27 6.37 -8.76
N MET A 248 -11.11 6.18 -8.16
CA MET A 248 -9.84 6.76 -8.60
C MET A 248 -8.83 5.67 -8.91
N ALA A 249 -8.18 5.75 -10.06
CA ALA A 249 -7.18 4.77 -10.46
C ALA A 249 -5.98 4.76 -9.50
N GLY A 250 -5.56 3.57 -9.11
CA GLY A 250 -4.32 3.34 -8.39
C GLY A 250 -3.10 3.46 -9.31
N SER A 251 -1.92 3.63 -8.72
CA SER A 251 -0.67 3.77 -9.46
C SER A 251 -0.04 2.42 -9.78
N ASP A 252 0.39 2.22 -11.02
CA ASP A 252 1.26 1.11 -11.45
C ASP A 252 2.76 1.40 -11.21
N MET A 253 3.08 2.56 -10.62
CA MET A 253 4.43 3.01 -10.31
C MET A 253 4.74 2.97 -8.81
N THR A 254 3.91 2.28 -8.02
CA THR A 254 4.13 2.02 -6.60
C THR A 254 4.13 0.54 -6.30
N TYR A 255 4.90 0.13 -5.30
CA TYR A 255 4.92 -1.24 -4.81
C TYR A 255 4.95 -1.27 -3.27
N GLY A 256 4.67 -2.44 -2.69
CA GLY A 256 4.58 -2.60 -1.25
C GLY A 256 5.94 -2.74 -0.58
N GLY A 257 6.09 -2.09 0.56
CA GLY A 257 7.20 -2.24 1.46
C GLY A 257 6.74 -2.09 2.91
N PHE A 258 7.67 -1.92 3.82
CA PHE A 258 7.39 -1.78 5.25
C PHE A 258 8.43 -0.92 5.95
N ASN A 259 8.06 -0.35 7.08
CA ASN A 259 8.93 0.45 7.93
C ASN A 259 9.49 -0.35 9.13
N TRP A 260 10.35 0.26 9.96
CA TRP A 260 10.94 -0.39 11.13
C TRP A 260 9.92 -0.85 12.18
N LYS A 261 8.73 -0.21 12.20
CA LYS A 261 7.61 -0.62 13.07
C LYS A 261 6.76 -1.75 12.50
N LEU A 262 7.17 -2.32 11.36
CA LEU A 262 6.44 -3.35 10.61
C LEU A 262 5.03 -2.89 10.18
N ASN A 263 4.91 -1.61 9.80
CA ASN A 263 3.73 -1.12 9.12
C ASN A 263 3.95 -1.20 7.61
N PHE A 264 2.98 -1.75 6.90
CA PHE A 264 2.96 -1.72 5.44
C PHE A 264 2.95 -0.27 4.92
N ARG A 265 3.70 -0.02 3.84
CA ARG A 265 3.79 1.28 3.17
C ARG A 265 3.89 1.09 1.66
N TRP A 266 3.34 2.04 0.93
CA TRP A 266 3.57 2.16 -0.50
C TRP A 266 4.80 3.01 -0.77
N TYR A 267 5.68 2.51 -1.65
CA TYR A 267 6.89 3.21 -2.10
C TYR A 267 6.93 3.27 -3.63
N PRO A 268 7.64 4.24 -4.24
CA PRO A 268 7.86 4.25 -5.67
C PRO A 268 8.57 2.99 -6.13
N VAL A 269 8.18 2.47 -7.30
CA VAL A 269 8.88 1.35 -7.95
C VAL A 269 10.32 1.78 -8.26
N PRO A 270 11.34 1.05 -7.79
CA PRO A 270 12.74 1.42 -7.98
C PRO A 270 13.20 1.21 -9.43
N GLN A 271 14.26 1.93 -9.84
CA GLN A 271 14.78 1.88 -11.21
C GLN A 271 15.12 0.45 -11.65
N ARG A 272 15.74 -0.36 -10.79
CA ARG A 272 16.06 -1.77 -11.09
C ARG A 272 14.84 -2.59 -11.55
N GLU A 273 13.68 -2.31 -10.99
CA GLU A 273 12.44 -3.02 -11.34
C GLU A 273 11.84 -2.44 -12.64
N MET A 274 11.98 -1.14 -12.89
CA MET A 274 11.63 -0.54 -14.17
C MET A 274 12.52 -1.08 -15.30
N ASP A 275 13.81 -1.23 -15.06
CA ASP A 275 14.78 -1.79 -16.02
C ASP A 275 14.45 -3.27 -16.31
N ARG A 276 14.09 -4.07 -15.30
CA ARG A 276 13.64 -5.46 -15.51
C ARG A 276 12.45 -5.53 -16.46
N ARG A 277 11.52 -4.59 -16.35
CA ARG A 277 10.31 -4.49 -17.20
C ARG A 277 10.60 -3.91 -18.58
N LYS A 278 11.83 -3.43 -18.86
CA LYS A 278 12.26 -2.87 -20.15
C LYS A 278 11.34 -1.77 -20.70
N GLY A 279 10.77 -0.97 -19.79
CA GLY A 279 9.84 0.10 -20.13
C GLY A 279 8.41 -0.35 -20.45
N ASP A 280 8.13 -1.65 -20.48
CA ASP A 280 6.76 -2.16 -20.64
C ASP A 280 6.03 -2.19 -19.28
N ARG A 281 5.17 -1.21 -19.08
CA ARG A 281 4.37 -1.07 -17.85
C ARG A 281 3.26 -2.10 -17.70
N THR A 282 2.98 -2.91 -18.73
CA THR A 282 2.02 -4.02 -18.69
C THR A 282 2.60 -5.31 -18.12
N ILE A 283 3.91 -5.36 -17.90
CA ILE A 283 4.59 -6.46 -17.21
C ILE A 283 4.40 -6.26 -15.69
N SER A 284 4.16 -7.36 -14.96
CA SER A 284 3.97 -7.35 -13.51
C SER A 284 5.12 -6.68 -12.76
N VAL A 285 4.81 -6.06 -11.63
CA VAL A 285 5.78 -5.51 -10.68
C VAL A 285 6.06 -6.54 -9.60
N ARG A 286 7.34 -6.92 -9.43
CA ARG A 286 7.76 -7.72 -8.27
C ARG A 286 7.75 -6.85 -7.03
N THR A 287 6.87 -7.16 -6.09
CA THR A 287 6.69 -6.36 -4.88
C THR A 287 7.28 -7.07 -3.66
N PRO A 288 8.07 -6.40 -2.82
CA PRO A 288 8.60 -6.98 -1.60
C PRO A 288 7.53 -7.49 -0.64
N THR A 289 6.42 -6.75 -0.54
CA THR A 289 5.28 -7.10 0.30
C THR A 289 3.97 -6.76 -0.40
N MET A 290 2.88 -7.42 0.00
CA MET A 290 1.53 -7.11 -0.44
C MET A 290 0.75 -6.35 0.63
N ALA A 291 -0.25 -5.57 0.20
CA ALA A 291 -1.20 -4.92 1.11
C ALA A 291 -2.07 -5.93 1.88
N GLY A 292 -2.31 -7.10 1.29
CA GLY A 292 -2.89 -8.27 1.97
C GLY A 292 -4.40 -8.41 1.86
N GLY A 293 -5.11 -7.36 1.41
CA GLY A 293 -6.57 -7.42 1.24
C GLY A 293 -7.01 -8.24 0.03
N LEU A 294 -6.34 -8.03 -1.08
CA LEU A 294 -6.72 -8.52 -2.41
C LEU A 294 -5.56 -9.28 -3.06
N PHE A 295 -5.69 -10.57 -3.26
CA PHE A 295 -4.70 -11.37 -3.98
C PHE A 295 -5.26 -12.72 -4.40
N SER A 296 -4.61 -13.34 -5.39
CA SER A 296 -4.89 -14.71 -5.84
C SER A 296 -3.66 -15.60 -5.65
N ILE A 297 -3.91 -16.84 -5.28
CA ILE A 297 -2.88 -17.85 -5.02
C ILE A 297 -3.39 -19.23 -5.44
N ASP A 298 -2.53 -20.04 -6.04
CA ASP A 298 -2.82 -21.47 -6.26
C ASP A 298 -3.17 -22.14 -4.93
N LYS A 299 -4.24 -22.93 -4.89
CA LYS A 299 -4.75 -23.50 -3.65
C LYS A 299 -3.77 -24.49 -3.04
N ASP A 300 -3.18 -25.38 -3.84
CA ASP A 300 -2.23 -26.37 -3.33
C ASP A 300 -0.96 -25.67 -2.86
N TYR A 301 -0.50 -24.64 -3.58
CA TYR A 301 0.63 -23.83 -3.15
C TYR A 301 0.35 -23.08 -1.83
N PHE A 302 -0.86 -22.54 -1.65
CA PHE A 302 -1.27 -21.93 -0.37
C PHE A 302 -1.14 -22.90 0.80
N GLU A 303 -1.52 -24.16 0.60
CA GLU A 303 -1.39 -25.23 1.61
C GLU A 303 0.09 -25.63 1.81
N GLU A 304 0.84 -25.81 0.73
CA GLU A 304 2.26 -26.20 0.75
C GLU A 304 3.12 -25.20 1.54
N ILE A 305 2.92 -23.91 1.37
CA ILE A 305 3.65 -22.86 2.09
C ILE A 305 3.10 -22.61 3.50
N GLY A 306 2.10 -23.37 3.96
CA GLY A 306 1.62 -23.37 5.34
C GLY A 306 0.50 -22.37 5.63
N THR A 307 -0.31 -22.01 4.65
CA THR A 307 -1.50 -21.17 4.80
C THR A 307 -1.24 -19.85 5.53
N TYR A 308 -2.19 -19.29 6.25
CA TYR A 308 -1.94 -18.22 7.24
C TYR A 308 -1.43 -18.80 8.55
N ASP A 309 -0.71 -17.99 9.33
CA ASP A 309 -0.35 -18.32 10.72
C ASP A 309 -1.61 -18.21 11.62
N ALA A 310 -2.19 -19.35 11.97
CA ALA A 310 -3.38 -19.41 12.81
C ALA A 310 -3.17 -18.90 14.25
N GLY A 311 -1.91 -18.72 14.68
CA GLY A 311 -1.57 -18.11 15.97
C GLY A 311 -1.71 -16.59 16.00
N MET A 312 -1.84 -15.95 14.83
CA MET A 312 -2.13 -14.53 14.73
C MET A 312 -3.61 -14.24 15.01
N ASP A 313 -3.89 -13.08 15.62
CA ASP A 313 -5.22 -12.69 16.03
C ASP A 313 -5.78 -11.58 15.14
N ILE A 314 -7.06 -11.56 14.94
CA ILE A 314 -7.91 -10.56 14.31
C ILE A 314 -7.39 -10.03 12.97
N TRP A 315 -6.40 -9.11 12.99
CA TRP A 315 -5.90 -8.38 11.83
C TRP A 315 -4.55 -7.73 12.13
N GLY A 316 -3.71 -7.60 11.11
CA GLY A 316 -2.44 -6.86 11.13
C GLY A 316 -1.22 -7.78 11.25
N GLY A 317 -0.22 -7.52 10.42
CA GLY A 317 1.02 -8.29 10.34
C GLY A 317 0.96 -9.55 9.46
N GLU A 318 -0.21 -10.10 9.21
CA GLU A 318 -0.38 -11.30 8.38
C GLU A 318 0.09 -11.11 6.94
N ASN A 319 -0.10 -9.91 6.40
CA ASN A 319 0.33 -9.58 5.05
C ASN A 319 1.86 -9.55 4.91
N LEU A 320 2.57 -9.01 5.88
CA LEU A 320 4.04 -9.01 5.91
C LEU A 320 4.57 -10.42 6.16
N GLU A 321 3.98 -11.17 7.10
CA GLU A 321 4.35 -12.55 7.39
C GLU A 321 4.26 -13.41 6.13
N MET A 322 3.15 -13.37 5.43
CA MET A 322 2.95 -14.13 4.21
C MET A 322 3.90 -13.66 3.11
N SER A 323 4.14 -12.36 2.98
CA SER A 323 5.07 -11.81 1.97
C SER A 323 6.50 -12.29 2.18
N PHE A 324 6.99 -12.26 3.41
CA PHE A 324 8.34 -12.76 3.75
C PHE A 324 8.45 -14.25 3.47
N ARG A 325 7.45 -15.02 3.88
CA ARG A 325 7.41 -16.47 3.68
C ARG A 325 7.37 -16.85 2.20
N ILE A 326 6.54 -16.22 1.39
CA ILE A 326 6.48 -16.46 -0.06
C ILE A 326 7.87 -16.29 -0.67
N TRP A 327 8.52 -15.15 -0.44
CA TRP A 327 9.83 -14.86 -1.03
C TRP A 327 10.93 -15.76 -0.48
N GLN A 328 11.04 -15.90 0.83
CA GLN A 328 12.10 -16.70 1.46
C GLN A 328 11.99 -18.20 1.11
N CYS A 329 10.78 -18.68 0.87
CA CYS A 329 10.52 -20.10 0.58
C CYS A 329 10.41 -20.40 -0.94
N GLY A 330 10.89 -19.50 -1.80
CA GLY A 330 11.08 -19.77 -3.24
C GLY A 330 9.92 -19.42 -4.16
N GLY A 331 8.87 -18.77 -3.66
CA GLY A 331 7.79 -18.21 -4.48
C GLY A 331 8.09 -16.81 -5.00
N SER A 332 7.12 -16.21 -5.66
CA SER A 332 7.15 -14.81 -6.07
C SER A 332 5.87 -14.07 -5.67
N LEU A 333 6.00 -12.77 -5.44
CA LEU A 333 4.88 -11.88 -5.12
C LEU A 333 4.86 -10.75 -6.12
N GLU A 334 3.74 -10.60 -6.85
CA GLU A 334 3.68 -9.73 -8.02
C GLU A 334 2.39 -8.90 -8.03
N ILE A 335 2.51 -7.61 -8.37
CA ILE A 335 1.37 -6.76 -8.72
C ILE A 335 1.14 -6.87 -10.22
N ILE A 336 -0.02 -7.35 -10.62
CA ILE A 336 -0.40 -7.52 -12.02
C ILE A 336 -1.04 -6.23 -12.52
N THR A 337 -0.28 -5.44 -13.24
CA THR A 337 -0.64 -4.07 -13.64
C THR A 337 -1.81 -3.98 -14.62
N CYS A 338 -2.19 -5.09 -15.24
CA CYS A 338 -3.39 -5.18 -16.08
C CYS A 338 -4.66 -5.56 -15.30
N SER A 339 -4.54 -5.85 -14.00
CA SER A 339 -5.67 -6.16 -13.12
C SER A 339 -5.92 -5.00 -12.17
N HIS A 340 -7.15 -4.51 -12.12
CA HIS A 340 -7.56 -3.41 -11.26
C HIS A 340 -8.78 -3.78 -10.43
N VAL A 341 -8.74 -3.53 -9.13
CA VAL A 341 -9.86 -3.69 -8.21
C VAL A 341 -9.91 -2.49 -7.28
N GLY A 342 -11.06 -1.83 -7.22
CA GLY A 342 -11.29 -0.72 -6.29
C GLY A 342 -11.56 -1.21 -4.87
N HIS A 343 -11.04 -0.49 -3.90
CA HIS A 343 -11.21 -0.76 -2.47
C HIS A 343 -11.58 0.53 -1.74
N VAL A 344 -12.57 0.45 -0.84
CA VAL A 344 -12.95 1.60 0.00
C VAL A 344 -11.90 1.75 1.11
N PHE A 345 -11.05 2.77 0.98
CA PHE A 345 -10.07 3.09 2.02
C PHE A 345 -10.71 3.94 3.12
N ARG A 346 -10.57 3.48 4.36
CA ARG A 346 -11.11 4.14 5.55
C ARG A 346 -9.99 4.80 6.35
N LYS A 347 -10.24 5.98 6.88
CA LYS A 347 -9.30 6.70 7.76
C LYS A 347 -9.23 6.10 9.16
N ALA A 348 -10.29 5.42 9.59
CA ALA A 348 -10.38 4.71 10.85
C ALA A 348 -11.03 3.33 10.64
N THR A 349 -10.68 2.37 11.49
CA THR A 349 -11.32 1.07 11.47
C THR A 349 -12.64 1.09 12.23
N PRO A 350 -13.72 0.51 11.67
CA PRO A 350 -14.99 0.34 12.40
C PRO A 350 -14.97 -0.88 13.34
N TYR A 351 -13.92 -1.71 13.27
CA TYR A 351 -13.86 -2.96 14.00
C TYR A 351 -13.35 -2.78 15.42
N THR A 352 -13.85 -3.61 16.33
CA THR A 352 -13.33 -3.73 17.68
C THR A 352 -12.16 -4.72 17.73
N PHE A 353 -11.20 -4.44 18.59
CA PHE A 353 -10.05 -5.31 18.85
C PHE A 353 -10.08 -5.71 20.32
N PRO A 354 -10.50 -6.94 20.64
CA PRO A 354 -10.50 -7.41 22.02
C PRO A 354 -9.10 -7.32 22.64
N GLY A 355 -8.97 -6.64 23.77
CA GLY A 355 -7.67 -6.39 24.40
C GLY A 355 -6.87 -5.20 23.85
N GLY A 356 -7.39 -4.50 22.85
CA GLY A 356 -6.79 -3.29 22.25
C GLY A 356 -6.00 -3.55 20.97
N THR A 357 -6.12 -2.61 20.04
CA THR A 357 -5.51 -2.70 18.69
C THR A 357 -4.00 -2.87 18.74
N GLY A 358 -3.31 -2.08 19.60
CA GLY A 358 -1.85 -2.14 19.71
C GLY A 358 -1.36 -3.49 20.23
N HIS A 359 -2.06 -4.10 21.19
CA HIS A 359 -1.70 -5.40 21.72
C HIS A 359 -1.77 -6.50 20.65
N ILE A 360 -2.86 -6.55 19.89
CA ILE A 360 -3.08 -7.55 18.83
C ILE A 360 -2.05 -7.40 17.71
N ILE A 361 -1.87 -6.20 17.17
CA ILE A 361 -0.91 -5.95 16.10
C ILE A 361 0.52 -6.26 16.56
N ASN A 362 0.89 -5.87 17.77
CA ASN A 362 2.22 -6.15 18.32
C ASN A 362 2.45 -7.65 18.55
N LYS A 363 1.44 -8.41 19.01
CA LYS A 363 1.51 -9.87 19.08
C LYS A 363 1.78 -10.48 17.71
N ASN A 364 1.00 -10.10 16.70
CA ASN A 364 1.16 -10.60 15.34
C ASN A 364 2.53 -10.24 14.75
N ASN A 365 2.96 -8.98 14.92
CA ASN A 365 4.27 -8.52 14.46
C ASN A 365 5.43 -9.23 15.18
N ARG A 366 5.30 -9.55 16.47
CA ARG A 366 6.28 -10.38 17.16
C ARG A 366 6.37 -11.78 16.56
N ARG A 367 5.23 -12.42 16.25
CA ARG A 367 5.22 -13.74 15.63
C ARG A 367 5.99 -13.74 14.31
N LEU A 368 5.70 -12.77 13.43
CA LEU A 368 6.43 -12.69 12.16
C LEU A 368 7.93 -12.38 12.35
N ALA A 369 8.27 -11.49 13.27
CA ALA A 369 9.66 -11.11 13.54
C ALA A 369 10.48 -12.28 14.08
N GLU A 370 9.94 -13.04 15.02
CA GLU A 370 10.60 -14.20 15.65
C GLU A 370 10.78 -15.38 14.69
N VAL A 371 9.97 -15.50 13.66
CA VAL A 371 10.05 -16.59 12.68
C VAL A 371 10.85 -16.20 11.43
N TRP A 372 10.68 -14.99 10.89
CA TRP A 372 11.10 -14.64 9.54
C TRP A 372 12.21 -13.60 9.42
N MET A 373 12.48 -12.79 10.48
CA MET A 373 13.37 -11.64 10.35
C MET A 373 14.80 -11.87 10.85
N ASP A 374 15.11 -13.02 11.41
CA ASP A 374 16.43 -13.34 11.98
C ASP A 374 16.88 -12.23 12.95
N ASP A 375 18.14 -11.77 12.90
CA ASP A 375 18.64 -10.69 13.75
C ASP A 375 18.08 -9.29 13.37
N PHE A 376 17.53 -9.14 12.15
CA PHE A 376 16.91 -7.87 11.73
C PHE A 376 15.63 -7.51 12.49
N LYS A 377 15.06 -8.44 13.23
CA LYS A 377 13.97 -8.18 14.19
C LYS A 377 14.36 -7.12 15.24
N ASP A 378 15.64 -6.90 15.47
CA ASP A 378 16.13 -5.90 16.41
C ASP A 378 15.73 -4.47 16.03
N PHE A 379 15.61 -4.15 14.74
CA PHE A 379 15.06 -2.87 14.29
C PHE A 379 13.66 -2.64 14.87
N PHE A 380 12.79 -3.64 14.80
CA PHE A 380 11.44 -3.56 15.34
C PHE A 380 11.43 -3.44 16.87
N TYR A 381 12.25 -4.21 17.56
CA TYR A 381 12.26 -4.20 19.02
C TYR A 381 12.90 -2.94 19.61
N ILE A 382 13.93 -2.40 18.97
CA ILE A 382 14.61 -1.20 19.45
C ILE A 382 13.77 0.05 19.18
N ILE A 383 13.10 0.14 18.01
CA ILE A 383 12.20 1.26 17.72
C ILE A 383 10.89 1.21 18.52
N SER A 384 10.48 0.03 18.96
CA SER A 384 9.24 -0.21 19.71
C SER A 384 9.48 -1.07 20.94
N PRO A 385 10.24 -0.59 21.94
CA PRO A 385 10.71 -1.43 23.06
C PRO A 385 9.59 -2.02 23.92
N GLY A 386 8.44 -1.37 23.99
CA GLY A 386 7.26 -1.89 24.71
C GLY A 386 6.74 -3.23 24.15
N VAL A 387 7.06 -3.54 22.90
CA VAL A 387 6.62 -4.77 22.25
C VAL A 387 7.29 -6.01 22.83
N VAL A 388 8.51 -5.88 23.36
CA VAL A 388 9.27 -7.01 23.96
C VAL A 388 8.49 -7.72 25.10
N LYS A 389 7.57 -7.01 25.74
CA LYS A 389 6.75 -7.55 26.84
C LYS A 389 5.45 -8.21 26.39
N VAL A 390 5.09 -8.09 25.12
CA VAL A 390 3.83 -8.65 24.59
C VAL A 390 4.01 -10.15 24.38
N ASP A 391 3.13 -10.95 24.96
CA ASP A 391 3.11 -12.39 24.71
C ASP A 391 2.69 -12.67 23.24
N TYR A 392 3.49 -13.45 22.53
CA TYR A 392 3.24 -13.81 21.14
C TYR A 392 2.88 -15.29 20.95
N GLY A 393 2.82 -16.05 22.03
CA GLY A 393 2.49 -17.47 22.03
C GLY A 393 3.57 -18.35 21.37
N ASP A 394 3.23 -19.62 21.17
CA ASP A 394 4.14 -20.59 20.54
C ASP A 394 4.28 -20.36 19.02
N VAL A 395 5.51 -20.35 18.54
CA VAL A 395 5.88 -20.24 17.11
C VAL A 395 6.66 -21.45 16.59
N SER A 396 6.77 -22.50 17.39
CA SER A 396 7.57 -23.70 17.06
C SER A 396 7.12 -24.35 15.74
N THR A 397 5.81 -24.44 15.50
CA THR A 397 5.25 -25.00 14.28
C THR A 397 5.62 -24.17 13.05
N ARG A 398 5.66 -22.83 13.17
CA ARG A 398 6.04 -21.92 12.08
C ARG A 398 7.54 -21.96 11.81
N ARG A 399 8.38 -22.07 12.84
CA ARG A 399 9.83 -22.32 12.68
C ARG A 399 10.09 -23.66 12.01
N GLY A 400 9.41 -24.73 12.44
CA GLY A 400 9.49 -26.04 11.80
C GLY A 400 9.02 -26.03 10.33
N LEU A 401 8.01 -25.22 9.98
CA LEU A 401 7.60 -25.00 8.59
C LEU A 401 8.75 -24.36 7.78
N ARG A 402 9.38 -23.30 8.30
CA ARG A 402 10.51 -22.63 7.66
C ARG A 402 11.66 -23.59 7.37
N GLU A 403 11.99 -24.45 8.33
CA GLU A 403 13.04 -25.47 8.20
C GLU A 403 12.69 -26.53 7.14
N ARG A 404 11.47 -27.10 7.18
CA ARG A 404 11.00 -28.09 6.20
C ARG A 404 11.02 -27.57 4.77
N LEU A 405 10.62 -26.34 4.57
CA LEU A 405 10.60 -25.67 3.26
C LEU A 405 11.99 -25.18 2.83
N LYS A 406 13.01 -25.30 3.71
CA LYS A 406 14.39 -24.84 3.46
C LYS A 406 14.44 -23.38 3.01
N CYS A 407 13.68 -22.52 3.69
CA CYS A 407 13.54 -21.13 3.32
C CYS A 407 14.85 -20.35 3.52
N ASN A 408 15.10 -19.38 2.66
CA ASN A 408 16.24 -18.47 2.74
C ASN A 408 16.18 -17.57 3.98
N SER A 409 17.31 -16.95 4.33
CA SER A 409 17.39 -16.00 5.43
C SER A 409 16.72 -14.67 5.08
N PHE A 410 16.44 -13.87 6.10
CA PHE A 410 15.95 -12.51 5.91
C PHE A 410 17.02 -11.60 5.26
N SER A 411 18.30 -11.85 5.52
CA SER A 411 19.41 -11.17 4.81
C SER A 411 19.35 -11.44 3.31
N TRP A 412 19.09 -12.68 2.90
CA TRP A 412 18.90 -13.03 1.50
C TRP A 412 17.70 -12.28 0.89
N TYR A 413 16.60 -12.18 1.63
CA TYR A 413 15.42 -11.41 1.19
C TYR A 413 15.74 -9.93 0.97
N LEU A 414 16.44 -9.29 1.92
CA LEU A 414 16.87 -7.90 1.77
C LEU A 414 17.84 -7.72 0.60
N GLU A 415 18.71 -8.69 0.33
CA GLU A 415 19.70 -8.60 -0.75
C GLU A 415 19.08 -8.79 -2.14
N ASN A 416 18.22 -9.78 -2.30
CA ASN A 416 17.76 -10.25 -3.60
C ASN A 416 16.38 -9.72 -3.98
N ILE A 417 15.55 -9.41 -3.00
CA ILE A 417 14.16 -8.98 -3.22
C ILE A 417 13.99 -7.50 -2.89
N TYR A 418 14.52 -7.04 -1.75
CA TYR A 418 14.28 -5.69 -1.25
C TYR A 418 15.57 -4.93 -0.87
N PRO A 419 16.52 -4.74 -1.82
CA PRO A 419 17.79 -4.06 -1.52
C PRO A 419 17.61 -2.57 -1.14
N ASP A 420 16.53 -1.94 -1.56
CA ASP A 420 16.09 -0.58 -1.22
C ASP A 420 15.17 -0.53 0.01
N SER A 421 15.18 -1.56 0.85
CA SER A 421 14.44 -1.63 2.12
C SER A 421 14.80 -0.49 3.07
N GLN A 422 13.82 -0.08 3.90
CA GLN A 422 14.06 0.84 5.01
C GLN A 422 14.96 0.22 6.10
N ILE A 423 15.03 -1.11 6.18
CA ILE A 423 16.00 -1.82 7.03
C ILE A 423 17.32 -1.94 6.26
N PRO A 424 18.38 -1.25 6.67
CA PRO A 424 19.68 -1.33 6.01
C PRO A 424 20.30 -2.71 6.25
N ARG A 425 20.78 -3.35 5.20
CA ARG A 425 21.43 -4.66 5.31
C ARG A 425 22.75 -4.62 6.05
N ARG A 426 23.49 -3.53 5.89
CA ARG A 426 24.78 -3.29 6.57
C ARG A 426 24.77 -1.92 7.22
N TYR A 427 25.13 -1.88 8.50
CA TYR A 427 25.20 -0.66 9.29
C TYR A 427 26.29 -0.76 10.35
N TYR A 428 26.78 0.39 10.77
CA TYR A 428 27.78 0.54 11.85
C TYR A 428 27.13 0.85 13.19
N LEU A 429 25.94 1.42 13.16
CA LEU A 429 25.16 1.80 14.34
C LEU A 429 23.70 1.42 14.14
N LEU A 430 23.09 0.87 15.17
CA LEU A 430 21.65 0.90 15.41
C LEU A 430 21.47 1.26 16.89
N GLY A 431 21.12 2.52 17.16
CA GLY A 431 21.02 3.00 18.53
C GLY A 431 21.02 4.52 18.66
N GLU A 432 21.59 5.03 19.73
CA GLU A 432 21.61 6.46 20.03
C GLU A 432 22.88 7.16 19.53
N ILE A 433 22.72 8.42 19.13
CA ILE A 433 23.81 9.35 18.75
C ILE A 433 23.83 10.45 19.81
N ARG A 434 24.85 10.42 20.68
CA ARG A 434 24.95 11.26 21.88
C ARG A 434 26.02 12.32 21.75
N ASN A 435 25.65 13.57 21.99
CA ASN A 435 26.60 14.68 22.07
C ASN A 435 27.42 14.61 23.38
N VAL A 436 28.74 14.77 23.27
CA VAL A 436 29.67 14.65 24.40
C VAL A 436 29.61 15.86 25.34
N ALA A 437 29.34 17.05 24.83
CA ALA A 437 29.30 18.28 25.64
C ALA A 437 27.99 18.41 26.42
N THR A 438 26.85 18.25 25.73
CA THR A 438 25.50 18.44 26.31
C THR A 438 24.93 17.19 26.96
N ASN A 439 25.49 16.01 26.65
CA ASN A 439 24.98 14.70 27.06
C ASN A 439 23.54 14.43 26.56
N GLN A 440 23.12 15.07 25.47
CA GLN A 440 21.84 14.88 24.81
C GLN A 440 21.97 13.98 23.59
N CYS A 441 20.89 13.35 23.19
CA CYS A 441 20.80 12.44 22.04
C CYS A 441 20.04 13.09 20.89
N LEU A 442 20.42 12.77 19.65
CA LEU A 442 19.56 13.04 18.50
C LEU A 442 18.20 12.38 18.72
N ASP A 443 17.15 13.10 18.37
CA ASP A 443 15.78 12.69 18.58
C ASP A 443 14.92 13.13 17.40
N ASN A 444 14.11 12.24 16.84
CA ASN A 444 13.21 12.62 15.75
C ASN A 444 12.00 13.42 16.25
N MET A 445 11.79 13.51 17.58
CA MET A 445 10.72 14.29 18.23
C MET A 445 9.31 13.93 17.77
N GLY A 446 9.11 12.77 17.13
CA GLY A 446 7.86 12.44 16.46
C GLY A 446 7.55 13.28 15.23
N ARG A 447 8.55 14.02 14.73
CA ARG A 447 8.44 14.91 13.56
C ARG A 447 8.36 14.12 12.25
N LYS A 448 7.84 14.80 11.23
CA LYS A 448 7.60 14.25 9.89
C LYS A 448 8.68 14.64 8.89
N GLU A 449 8.52 14.16 7.67
CA GLU A 449 9.31 14.58 6.52
C GLU A 449 9.32 16.10 6.36
N ASN A 450 10.48 16.67 5.99
CA ASN A 450 10.79 18.11 5.87
C ASN A 450 10.89 18.87 7.20
N GLU A 451 10.78 18.21 8.33
CA GLU A 451 10.98 18.84 9.63
C GLU A 451 12.43 18.63 10.11
N LYS A 452 12.91 19.55 10.94
CA LYS A 452 14.27 19.49 11.51
C LYS A 452 14.42 18.30 12.45
N VAL A 453 15.57 17.64 12.46
CA VAL A 453 15.90 16.70 13.52
C VAL A 453 16.03 17.46 14.85
N GLY A 454 15.66 16.83 15.94
CA GLY A 454 15.79 17.40 17.27
C GLY A 454 16.95 16.81 18.07
N ILE A 455 17.13 17.36 19.26
CA ILE A 455 18.03 16.86 20.30
C ILE A 455 17.29 16.91 21.63
N PHE A 456 17.41 15.86 22.45
CA PHE A 456 16.76 15.76 23.74
C PHE A 456 17.60 14.96 24.74
N ASN A 457 17.25 15.02 26.01
CA ASN A 457 17.90 14.21 27.04
C ASN A 457 17.87 12.73 26.68
N CYS A 458 19.02 12.07 26.72
CA CYS A 458 19.10 10.65 26.42
C CYS A 458 18.33 9.84 27.47
N HIS A 459 17.36 9.04 27.02
CA HIS A 459 16.54 8.21 27.89
C HIS A 459 16.85 6.71 27.82
N GLY A 460 17.64 6.28 26.82
CA GLY A 460 18.07 4.88 26.67
C GLY A 460 16.95 3.86 26.37
N MET A 461 15.74 4.33 26.06
CA MET A 461 14.56 3.48 25.87
C MET A 461 14.25 3.20 24.39
N GLY A 462 15.13 3.55 23.46
CA GLY A 462 14.85 3.38 22.03
C GLY A 462 13.88 4.43 21.47
N GLY A 463 12.96 4.01 20.60
CA GLY A 463 11.93 4.90 20.06
C GLY A 463 12.47 6.06 19.22
N ASN A 464 12.12 7.30 19.57
CA ASN A 464 12.48 8.50 18.82
C ASN A 464 13.98 8.79 18.75
N GLN A 465 14.79 8.19 19.65
CA GLN A 465 16.24 8.36 19.70
C GLN A 465 17.00 7.23 18.99
N VAL A 466 16.30 6.38 18.25
CA VAL A 466 16.93 5.31 17.47
C VAL A 466 17.28 5.81 16.08
N PHE A 467 18.58 5.77 15.79
CA PHE A 467 19.15 6.04 14.47
C PHE A 467 20.00 4.87 14.02
N SER A 468 20.17 4.72 12.71
CA SER A 468 21.14 3.83 12.12
C SER A 468 22.15 4.66 11.31
N TYR A 469 23.44 4.38 11.51
CA TYR A 469 24.50 4.84 10.60
C TYR A 469 24.86 3.69 9.68
N THR A 470 24.47 3.81 8.40
CA THR A 470 24.55 2.74 7.43
C THR A 470 25.91 2.61 6.76
N ALA A 471 26.17 1.47 6.10
CA ALA A 471 27.38 1.28 5.30
C ALA A 471 27.45 2.24 4.09
N ASP A 472 26.29 2.76 3.63
CA ASP A 472 26.22 3.79 2.58
C ASP A 472 26.44 5.21 3.13
N LYS A 473 26.80 5.31 4.41
CA LYS A 473 27.09 6.58 5.11
C LYS A 473 25.88 7.49 5.24
N GLU A 474 24.69 6.93 5.35
CA GLU A 474 23.46 7.63 5.70
C GLU A 474 23.25 7.56 7.22
N ILE A 475 22.76 8.64 7.83
CA ILE A 475 22.22 8.63 9.19
C ILE A 475 20.71 8.68 9.05
N ARG A 476 20.04 7.61 9.47
CA ARG A 476 18.62 7.47 9.24
C ARG A 476 17.83 6.99 10.46
N THR A 477 16.59 7.38 10.52
CA THR A 477 15.58 6.80 11.40
C THR A 477 14.38 6.41 10.54
N ASP A 478 14.12 5.10 10.46
CA ASP A 478 13.10 4.53 9.58
C ASP A 478 13.34 4.92 8.08
N ASP A 479 12.37 5.54 7.42
CA ASP A 479 12.46 5.97 6.02
C ASP A 479 13.04 7.40 5.84
N LEU A 480 13.42 8.05 6.93
CA LEU A 480 13.96 9.41 6.93
C LEU A 480 15.46 9.43 7.19
N CYS A 481 16.19 10.12 6.32
CA CYS A 481 17.61 10.38 6.41
C CYS A 481 17.90 11.84 6.81
N LEU A 482 18.98 12.06 7.56
CA LEU A 482 19.43 13.41 7.87
C LEU A 482 20.01 14.06 6.60
N ASP A 483 19.45 15.21 6.24
CA ASP A 483 19.74 15.95 5.02
C ASP A 483 20.18 17.39 5.32
N VAL A 484 21.24 17.84 4.66
CA VAL A 484 21.73 19.22 4.76
C VAL A 484 21.87 19.81 3.36
N SER A 485 20.98 20.72 2.99
CA SER A 485 20.89 21.28 1.65
C SER A 485 21.74 22.55 1.43
N ARG A 486 22.24 23.20 2.49
CA ARG A 486 23.02 24.44 2.43
C ARG A 486 24.00 24.60 3.61
N LEU A 487 25.00 25.43 3.43
CA LEU A 487 25.93 25.81 4.50
C LEU A 487 25.19 26.43 5.68
N ASN A 488 25.62 26.06 6.90
CA ASN A 488 25.03 26.50 8.18
C ASN A 488 23.49 26.26 8.22
N GLY A 489 23.01 25.44 7.32
CA GLY A 489 21.57 25.17 7.21
C GLY A 489 21.08 24.22 8.29
N PRO A 490 19.76 24.13 8.44
CA PRO A 490 19.20 23.16 9.33
C PRO A 490 19.46 21.73 8.84
N VAL A 491 19.61 20.81 9.78
CA VAL A 491 19.56 19.38 9.51
C VAL A 491 18.09 18.96 9.52
N VAL A 492 17.58 18.56 8.35
CA VAL A 492 16.19 18.13 8.19
C VAL A 492 16.11 16.63 7.98
N MET A 493 14.97 16.07 8.26
CA MET A 493 14.67 14.66 7.98
C MET A 493 13.91 14.57 6.66
N LEU A 494 14.54 14.02 5.63
CA LEU A 494 13.96 13.78 4.31
C LEU A 494 13.91 12.29 4.01
N LYS A 495 13.03 11.87 3.11
CA LYS A 495 13.05 10.49 2.62
C LYS A 495 14.42 10.12 2.11
N CYS A 496 14.90 8.96 2.51
CA CYS A 496 16.16 8.43 2.04
C CYS A 496 16.08 8.17 0.53
N HIS A 497 16.96 8.82 -0.25
CA HIS A 497 16.97 8.70 -1.71
C HIS A 497 18.13 7.85 -2.25
N HIS A 498 19.06 7.40 -1.39
CA HIS A 498 20.21 6.54 -1.70
C HIS A 498 21.16 7.07 -2.81
N MET A 499 21.09 8.37 -3.11
CA MET A 499 21.94 9.05 -4.10
C MET A 499 23.14 9.77 -3.47
N ARG A 500 23.42 9.55 -2.18
CA ARG A 500 24.44 10.26 -1.41
C ARG A 500 24.14 11.77 -1.31
N GLY A 501 25.03 12.64 -1.81
CA GLY A 501 24.79 14.09 -1.84
C GLY A 501 24.52 14.69 -0.46
N ASN A 502 23.38 15.36 -0.29
CA ASN A 502 22.98 16.02 0.96
C ASN A 502 22.71 15.06 2.12
N GLN A 503 22.63 13.75 1.87
CA GLN A 503 22.43 12.72 2.89
C GLN A 503 23.70 11.92 3.19
N LEU A 504 24.86 12.36 2.68
CA LEU A 504 26.14 11.69 2.85
C LEU A 504 26.89 12.22 4.07
N TRP A 505 27.13 11.36 5.05
CA TRP A 505 27.80 11.66 6.30
C TRP A 505 29.04 10.78 6.51
N GLU A 506 30.10 11.34 7.04
CA GLU A 506 31.27 10.59 7.47
C GLU A 506 31.47 10.74 8.97
N TYR A 507 31.73 9.62 9.63
CA TYR A 507 32.06 9.58 11.04
C TYR A 507 33.54 9.41 11.23
N ASP A 508 34.18 10.41 11.83
CA ASP A 508 35.59 10.35 12.27
C ASP A 508 35.63 9.75 13.67
N VAL A 509 36.10 8.52 13.76
CA VAL A 509 36.14 7.75 15.03
C VAL A 509 37.16 8.36 16.01
N GLN A 510 38.25 8.99 15.53
CA GLN A 510 39.27 9.58 16.38
C GLN A 510 38.80 10.90 16.99
N ARG A 511 38.08 11.69 16.21
CA ARG A 511 37.55 12.99 16.62
C ARG A 511 36.11 12.91 17.12
N LEU A 512 35.48 11.78 17.00
CA LEU A 512 34.05 11.55 17.29
C LEU A 512 33.14 12.52 16.51
N ALA A 513 33.56 12.96 15.33
CA ALA A 513 32.86 13.99 14.56
C ALA A 513 32.01 13.40 13.46
N LEU A 514 30.77 13.88 13.36
CA LEU A 514 29.86 13.61 12.24
C LEU A 514 29.99 14.74 11.22
N ARG A 515 30.70 14.49 10.12
CA ARG A 515 30.94 15.44 9.04
C ARG A 515 29.95 15.20 7.89
N HIS A 516 29.23 16.23 7.51
CA HIS A 516 28.45 16.25 6.29
C HIS A 516 29.36 16.53 5.09
N VAL A 517 29.40 15.57 4.14
CA VAL A 517 30.45 15.59 3.09
C VAL A 517 30.29 16.78 2.14
N ASN A 518 29.08 17.08 1.67
CA ASN A 518 28.83 18.15 0.69
C ASN A 518 29.12 19.54 1.24
N SER A 519 28.72 19.84 2.47
CA SER A 519 29.01 21.15 3.08
C SER A 519 30.38 21.23 3.72
N ASN A 520 31.05 20.09 3.91
CA ASN A 520 32.31 19.97 4.68
C ASN A 520 32.20 20.53 6.11
N GLN A 521 30.99 20.55 6.67
CA GLN A 521 30.70 21.00 8.03
C GLN A 521 30.42 19.84 8.97
N CYS A 522 30.56 20.06 10.25
CA CYS A 522 30.30 19.08 11.31
C CYS A 522 29.00 19.39 12.04
N LEU A 523 28.32 18.32 12.45
CA LEU A 523 27.17 18.42 13.35
C LEU A 523 27.62 18.96 14.69
N ASP A 524 26.96 19.98 15.22
CA ASP A 524 27.30 20.68 16.45
C ASP A 524 26.10 20.75 17.41
N GLU A 525 26.37 21.16 18.64
CA GLU A 525 25.31 21.36 19.64
C GLU A 525 24.25 22.39 19.19
N PRO A 526 23.10 22.45 19.86
CA PRO A 526 22.11 23.48 19.62
C PRO A 526 22.61 24.90 19.83
N SER A 527 22.04 25.86 19.10
CA SER A 527 22.28 27.29 19.33
C SER A 527 21.52 27.79 20.57
N GLU A 528 21.90 28.97 21.05
CA GLU A 528 21.15 29.66 22.11
C GLU A 528 19.72 30.03 21.69
N GLU A 529 19.48 30.20 20.38
CA GLU A 529 18.18 30.58 19.83
C GLU A 529 17.21 29.41 19.77
N ASP A 530 17.70 28.19 19.49
CA ASP A 530 16.89 26.97 19.40
C ASP A 530 17.63 25.79 20.06
N LYS A 531 17.34 25.61 21.35
CA LYS A 531 17.99 24.59 22.19
C LYS A 531 17.54 23.16 21.87
N MET A 532 16.59 22.98 20.97
CA MET A 532 16.00 21.68 20.64
C MET A 532 16.46 21.15 19.27
N VAL A 533 17.33 21.88 18.56
CA VAL A 533 17.78 21.53 17.21
C VAL A 533 19.29 21.67 17.10
N PRO A 534 20.02 20.60 16.68
CA PRO A 534 21.45 20.68 16.46
C PRO A 534 21.79 21.60 15.27
N THR A 535 22.99 22.14 15.25
CA THR A 535 23.46 23.07 14.22
C THR A 535 24.53 22.43 13.34
N MET A 536 24.83 23.09 12.20
CA MET A 536 25.96 22.76 11.34
C MET A 536 26.98 23.92 11.41
N LYS A 537 28.24 23.62 11.70
CA LYS A 537 29.33 24.58 11.76
C LYS A 537 30.60 24.02 11.13
N ASP A 538 31.58 24.87 10.86
CA ASP A 538 32.86 24.42 10.39
C ASP A 538 33.50 23.46 11.39
N CYS A 539 34.16 22.43 10.90
CA CYS A 539 34.77 21.40 11.74
C CYS A 539 36.03 21.95 12.41
N ASP A 540 35.97 22.27 13.68
CA ASP A 540 37.08 22.78 14.49
C ASP A 540 37.52 21.80 15.60
N GLY A 541 36.82 20.69 15.75
CA GLY A 541 37.17 19.59 16.67
C GLY A 541 36.89 19.91 18.14
N ILE A 542 36.07 20.92 18.42
CA ILE A 542 35.63 21.24 19.79
C ILE A 542 34.69 20.19 20.35
N ARG A 543 34.55 20.18 21.67
CA ARG A 543 33.78 19.15 22.39
C ARG A 543 32.29 19.12 22.00
N THR A 544 31.72 20.25 21.58
CA THR A 544 30.35 20.36 21.15
C THR A 544 30.05 19.65 19.82
N GLN A 545 31.10 19.42 19.00
CA GLN A 545 31.07 18.67 17.75
C GLN A 545 31.36 17.17 17.92
N GLN A 546 31.54 16.72 19.15
CA GLN A 546 31.83 15.32 19.42
C GLN A 546 30.52 14.54 19.72
N TRP A 547 30.33 13.45 18.97
CA TRP A 547 29.17 12.60 19.06
C TRP A 547 29.58 11.14 19.24
N VAL A 548 29.08 10.50 20.28
CA VAL A 548 29.28 9.07 20.51
C VAL A 548 28.17 8.27 19.87
N LEU A 549 28.55 7.33 19.01
CA LEU A 549 27.64 6.35 18.41
C LEU A 549 27.54 5.14 19.35
N ARG A 550 26.38 4.95 19.97
CA ARG A 550 26.14 3.90 20.95
C ARG A 550 25.10 2.91 20.45
N ASN A 551 25.55 1.69 20.13
CA ASN A 551 24.63 0.61 19.80
C ASN A 551 23.70 0.30 20.97
N MET A 552 22.41 0.19 20.68
CA MET A 552 21.43 -0.31 21.63
C MET A 552 21.30 -1.83 21.44
N THR A 553 21.51 -2.56 22.51
CA THR A 553 21.21 -3.99 22.58
C THR A 553 19.86 -4.17 23.24
N ARG A 554 19.20 -5.29 22.98
CA ARG A 554 18.03 -5.66 23.78
C ARG A 554 18.42 -5.64 25.26
N SER A 555 17.73 -4.88 26.08
CA SER A 555 17.72 -5.15 27.50
C SER A 555 17.08 -6.53 27.69
N ALA A 556 17.86 -7.48 28.20
CA ALA A 556 17.46 -8.84 28.48
C ALA A 556 16.25 -8.89 29.42
#